data_9093c18761a62d6f232ccf18916e717b
#
_entry.id   9093c18761a62d6f232ccf18916e717b
#
_cell.length_a   1.000
_cell.length_b   1.000
_cell.length_c   1.000
_cell.angle_alpha   90.00
_cell.angle_beta   90.00
_cell.angle_gamma   90.00
#
_symmetry.space_group_name_H-M   'P 1'
#
loop_
_entity.id
_entity.type
_entity.pdbx_description
1 polymer ?
#
loop_
_entity_poly.entity_id
_entity_poly.type
_entity_poly.pdbx_seq_one_letter_code
_entity_poly.pdbx_strand_id
1 'polypeptide(L)'
;LRMKLRFFQIGSVLLALLGVGSYFLLIGVPWARNTALPNLLILSGAVAWASYNLRREKSAWTLAPLVLTLLISAGFVYVRFIYASLPRAEVKVALGQPALDFTLPDQQGNLFTLSSLKGKAGAVLVFYRGIW
;
A
#
# COMPACT_ATOMS: atom_id res chain seq x y z
N LEU A 1 -7.50 37.26 -15.02
CA LEU A 1 -8.52 36.22 -14.84
C LEU A 1 -7.98 34.82 -15.20
N ARG A 2 -7.31 34.65 -16.36
CA ARG A 2 -6.77 33.36 -16.85
C ARG A 2 -5.71 32.74 -15.91
N MET A 3 -4.92 33.55 -15.21
CA MET A 3 -3.90 33.06 -14.28
C MET A 3 -4.51 32.41 -13.04
N LYS A 4 -5.57 33.00 -12.45
CA LYS A 4 -6.32 32.42 -11.31
C LYS A 4 -6.95 31.07 -11.67
N LEU A 5 -7.49 30.94 -12.90
CA LEU A 5 -8.03 29.67 -13.40
C LEU A 5 -6.96 28.58 -13.51
N ARG A 6 -5.75 28.91 -13.95
CA ARG A 6 -4.64 27.94 -14.04
C ARG A 6 -4.22 27.42 -12.67
N PHE A 7 -4.10 28.29 -11.67
CA PHE A 7 -3.82 27.86 -10.28
C PHE A 7 -4.94 26.94 -9.73
N PHE A 8 -6.19 27.24 -10.05
CA PHE A 8 -7.32 26.42 -9.63
C PHE A 8 -7.32 25.02 -10.28
N GLN A 9 -6.80 24.89 -11.49
CA GLN A 9 -6.66 23.62 -12.22
C GLN A 9 -5.53 22.73 -11.66
N ILE A 10 -4.39 23.33 -11.26
CA ILE A 10 -3.29 22.62 -10.61
C ILE A 10 -3.68 22.11 -9.21
N GLY A 11 -4.66 22.74 -8.57
CA GLY A 11 -5.14 22.36 -7.24
C GLY A 11 -5.58 20.90 -7.13
N SER A 12 -6.18 20.33 -8.18
CA SER A 12 -6.56 18.92 -8.19
C SER A 12 -5.37 17.97 -8.14
N VAL A 13 -4.29 18.31 -8.84
CA VAL A 13 -3.03 17.53 -8.83
C VAL A 13 -2.37 17.61 -7.46
N LEU A 14 -2.32 18.80 -6.87
CA LEU A 14 -1.78 19.00 -5.52
C LEU A 14 -2.60 18.24 -4.49
N LEU A 15 -3.93 18.24 -4.60
CA LEU A 15 -4.80 17.48 -3.73
C LEU A 15 -4.58 15.97 -3.88
N ALA A 16 -4.35 15.45 -5.09
CA ALA A 16 -4.01 14.06 -5.32
C ALA A 16 -2.67 13.69 -4.69
N LEU A 17 -1.64 14.53 -4.84
CA LEU A 17 -0.34 14.33 -4.20
C LEU A 17 -0.45 14.34 -2.67
N LEU A 18 -1.24 15.25 -2.10
CA LEU A 18 -1.55 15.25 -0.67
C LEU A 18 -2.27 13.98 -0.24
N GLY A 19 -3.21 13.48 -1.06
CA GLY A 19 -3.89 12.21 -0.82
C GLY A 19 -2.94 11.03 -0.74
N VAL A 20 -1.97 10.95 -1.64
CA VAL A 20 -0.92 9.91 -1.61
C VAL A 20 0.01 10.13 -0.43
N GLY A 21 0.49 11.35 -0.21
CA GLY A 21 1.43 11.70 0.87
C GLY A 21 0.85 11.46 2.27
N SER A 22 -0.43 11.74 2.47
CA SER A 22 -1.10 11.51 3.75
C SER A 22 -1.14 10.02 4.16
N TYR A 23 -0.99 9.09 3.22
CA TYR A 23 -0.89 7.68 3.54
C TYR A 23 0.31 7.37 4.45
N PHE A 24 1.45 8.00 4.21
CA PHE A 24 2.64 7.82 5.04
C PHE A 24 2.45 8.39 6.45
N LEU A 25 1.69 9.45 6.61
CA LEU A 25 1.35 10.01 7.92
C LEU A 25 0.37 9.12 8.69
N LEU A 26 -0.53 8.45 7.97
CA LEU A 26 -1.57 7.60 8.54
C LEU A 26 -1.14 6.13 8.69
N ILE A 27 0.10 5.77 8.31
CA ILE A 27 0.59 4.39 8.36
C ILE A 27 0.59 3.80 9.78
N GLY A 28 0.72 4.65 10.80
CA GLY A 28 0.64 4.28 12.21
C GLY A 28 -0.78 3.99 12.71
N VAL A 29 -1.81 4.34 11.94
CA VAL A 29 -3.22 4.14 12.30
C VAL A 29 -3.75 2.87 11.59
N PRO A 30 -3.97 1.75 12.32
CA PRO A 30 -4.23 0.44 11.70
C PRO A 30 -5.41 0.42 10.73
N TRP A 31 -6.55 1.03 11.07
CA TRP A 31 -7.72 1.03 10.20
C TRP A 31 -7.48 1.85 8.93
N ALA A 32 -6.84 3.03 9.05
CA ALA A 32 -6.54 3.87 7.90
C ALA A 32 -5.52 3.20 6.95
N ARG A 33 -4.48 2.60 7.53
CA ARG A 33 -3.49 1.82 6.79
C ARG A 33 -4.14 0.63 6.06
N ASN A 34 -5.03 -0.10 6.73
CA ASN A 34 -5.60 -1.32 6.15
C ASN A 34 -6.64 -1.04 5.07
N THR A 35 -7.45 0.00 5.23
CA THR A 35 -8.50 0.36 4.27
C THR A 35 -8.06 1.38 3.23
N ALA A 36 -7.07 2.24 3.54
CA ALA A 36 -6.69 3.43 2.79
C ALA A 36 -7.88 4.39 2.53
N LEU A 37 -8.97 4.27 3.30
CA LEU A 37 -10.21 5.02 3.10
C LEU A 37 -10.00 6.54 3.08
N PRO A 38 -9.27 7.17 4.03
CA PRO A 38 -9.04 8.62 3.99
C PRO A 38 -8.36 9.06 2.69
N ASN A 39 -7.38 8.30 2.23
CA ASN A 39 -6.63 8.58 1.01
C ASN A 39 -7.52 8.45 -0.23
N LEU A 40 -8.36 7.40 -0.30
CA LEU A 40 -9.30 7.19 -1.39
C LEU A 40 -10.35 8.32 -1.46
N LEU A 41 -10.82 8.84 -0.32
CA LEU A 41 -11.72 9.99 -0.28
C LEU A 41 -11.05 11.26 -0.81
N ILE A 42 -9.81 11.54 -0.43
CA ILE A 42 -9.06 12.69 -0.94
C ILE A 42 -8.83 12.54 -2.45
N LEU A 43 -8.41 11.37 -2.92
CA LEU A 43 -8.17 11.10 -4.32
C LEU A 43 -9.45 11.20 -5.17
N SER A 44 -10.58 10.68 -4.67
CA SER A 44 -11.86 10.81 -5.35
C SER A 44 -12.32 12.27 -5.45
N GLY A 45 -12.10 13.06 -4.38
CA GLY A 45 -12.32 14.50 -4.38
C GLY A 45 -11.45 15.23 -5.40
N ALA A 46 -10.17 14.85 -5.52
CA ALA A 46 -9.26 15.42 -6.52
C ALA A 46 -9.71 15.12 -7.95
N VAL A 47 -10.14 13.88 -8.24
CA VAL A 47 -10.68 13.48 -9.55
C VAL A 47 -11.97 14.20 -9.85
N ALA A 48 -12.89 14.30 -8.87
CA ALA A 48 -14.14 15.03 -9.05
C ALA A 48 -13.89 16.51 -9.36
N TRP A 49 -12.95 17.13 -8.66
CA TRP A 49 -12.57 18.52 -8.92
C TRP A 49 -11.98 18.71 -10.32
N ALA A 50 -11.04 17.86 -10.73
CA ALA A 50 -10.46 17.92 -12.07
C ALA A 50 -11.52 17.71 -13.17
N SER A 51 -12.45 16.76 -12.97
CA SER A 51 -13.57 16.49 -13.88
C SER A 51 -14.52 17.66 -13.98
N TYR A 52 -14.80 18.33 -12.87
CA TYR A 52 -15.63 19.53 -12.84
C TYR A 52 -14.99 20.68 -13.65
N ASN A 53 -13.67 20.87 -13.52
CA ASN A 53 -12.93 21.88 -14.29
C ASN A 53 -13.01 21.60 -15.78
N LEU A 54 -12.87 20.34 -16.22
CA LEU A 54 -12.97 19.95 -17.62
C LEU A 54 -14.39 20.19 -18.19
N ARG A 55 -15.43 19.96 -17.38
CA ARG A 55 -16.81 20.25 -17.82
C ARG A 55 -17.07 21.75 -18.02
N ARG A 56 -16.40 22.60 -17.24
CA ARG A 56 -16.52 24.06 -17.35
C ARG A 56 -15.73 24.63 -18.53
N GLU A 57 -14.54 24.10 -18.77
CA GLU A 57 -13.65 24.60 -19.81
C GLU A 57 -12.96 23.42 -20.51
N LYS A 58 -13.41 23.13 -21.73
CA LYS A 58 -12.82 22.06 -22.56
C LYS A 58 -11.55 22.55 -23.24
N SER A 59 -10.43 22.48 -22.53
CA SER A 59 -9.12 22.94 -23.00
C SER A 59 -8.05 21.91 -22.64
N ALA A 60 -6.94 21.91 -23.38
CA ALA A 60 -5.76 21.10 -23.06
C ALA A 60 -5.23 21.41 -21.64
N TRP A 61 -5.38 22.65 -21.19
CA TRP A 61 -5.01 23.08 -19.84
C TRP A 61 -5.85 22.49 -18.72
N THR A 62 -7.07 22.02 -19.00
CA THR A 62 -7.94 21.31 -18.06
C THR A 62 -7.83 19.80 -18.21
N LEU A 63 -7.53 19.32 -19.43
CA LEU A 63 -7.36 17.91 -19.71
C LEU A 63 -6.07 17.36 -19.07
N ALA A 64 -4.95 18.08 -19.18
CA ALA A 64 -3.68 17.62 -18.63
C ALA A 64 -3.69 17.39 -17.11
N PRO A 65 -4.20 18.32 -16.26
CA PRO A 65 -4.36 18.06 -14.84
C PRO A 65 -5.29 16.89 -14.52
N LEU A 66 -6.37 16.69 -15.28
CA LEU A 66 -7.25 15.54 -15.10
C LEU A 66 -6.52 14.23 -15.36
N VAL A 67 -5.83 14.11 -16.50
CA VAL A 67 -5.06 12.91 -16.83
C VAL A 67 -4.01 12.63 -15.75
N LEU A 68 -3.28 13.66 -15.32
CA LEU A 68 -2.26 13.50 -14.29
C LEU A 68 -2.88 13.08 -12.93
N THR A 69 -3.99 13.68 -12.52
CA THR A 69 -4.72 13.30 -11.30
C THR A 69 -5.19 11.85 -11.37
N LEU A 70 -5.70 11.40 -12.53
CA LEU A 70 -6.12 10.02 -12.74
C LEU A 70 -4.94 9.05 -12.67
N LEU A 71 -3.80 9.39 -13.28
CA LEU A 71 -2.59 8.55 -13.24
C LEU A 71 -2.06 8.42 -11.81
N ILE A 72 -2.01 9.51 -11.04
CA ILE A 72 -1.59 9.49 -9.63
C ILE A 72 -2.54 8.62 -8.81
N SER A 73 -3.85 8.80 -8.99
CA SER A 73 -4.87 8.03 -8.25
C SER A 73 -4.85 6.55 -8.60
N ALA A 74 -4.77 6.21 -9.89
CA ALA A 74 -4.68 4.83 -10.36
C ALA A 74 -3.38 4.17 -9.91
N GLY A 75 -2.26 4.89 -9.97
CA GLY A 75 -0.96 4.42 -9.49
C GLY A 75 -0.99 4.10 -8.00
N PHE A 76 -1.60 4.94 -7.17
CA PHE A 76 -1.77 4.68 -5.74
C PHE A 76 -2.61 3.42 -5.49
N VAL A 77 -3.76 3.29 -6.17
CA VAL A 77 -4.63 2.11 -6.04
C VAL A 77 -3.90 0.85 -6.48
N TYR A 78 -3.19 0.89 -7.60
CA TYR A 78 -2.42 -0.24 -8.10
C TYR A 78 -1.35 -0.69 -7.10
N VAL A 79 -0.52 0.25 -6.65
CA VAL A 79 0.56 -0.08 -5.69
C VAL A 79 -0.02 -0.59 -4.38
N ARG A 80 -1.07 0.05 -3.86
CA ARG A 80 -1.62 -0.28 -2.54
C ARG A 80 -2.38 -1.60 -2.53
N PHE A 81 -3.17 -1.90 -3.54
CA PHE A 81 -4.10 -3.03 -3.53
C PHE A 81 -3.65 -4.22 -4.40
N ILE A 82 -2.78 -4.00 -5.36
CA ILE A 82 -2.31 -5.05 -6.27
C ILE A 82 -0.85 -5.39 -5.97
N TYR A 83 0.06 -4.44 -6.13
CA TYR A 83 1.49 -4.70 -5.99
C TYR A 83 1.91 -5.03 -4.55
N ALA A 84 1.43 -4.27 -3.56
CA ALA A 84 1.74 -4.47 -2.15
C ALA A 84 0.87 -5.53 -1.46
N SER A 85 -0.09 -6.15 -2.15
CA SER A 85 -0.88 -7.24 -1.61
C SER A 85 -0.01 -8.49 -1.47
N LEU A 86 0.17 -8.95 -0.24
CA LEU A 86 0.81 -10.24 -0.01
C LEU A 86 -0.15 -11.35 -0.43
N PRO A 87 0.35 -12.43 -1.07
CA PRO A 87 -0.44 -13.64 -1.27
C PRO A 87 -1.03 -14.07 0.08
N ARG A 88 -2.31 -14.40 0.11
CA ARG A 88 -2.92 -15.02 1.29
C ARG A 88 -2.22 -16.36 1.48
N ALA A 89 -1.30 -16.43 2.45
CA ALA A 89 -0.76 -17.71 2.86
C ALA A 89 -1.92 -18.53 3.43
N GLU A 90 -2.19 -19.68 2.82
CA GLU A 90 -3.05 -20.67 3.45
C GLU A 90 -2.38 -21.07 4.76
N VAL A 91 -3.00 -20.74 5.87
CA VAL A 91 -2.52 -21.18 7.18
C VAL A 91 -2.77 -22.68 7.26
N LYS A 92 -1.75 -23.46 6.92
CA LYS A 92 -1.81 -24.93 6.95
C LYS A 92 -1.69 -25.52 8.36
N VAL A 93 -1.43 -24.67 9.36
CA VAL A 93 -1.25 -25.08 10.74
C VAL A 93 -2.33 -24.40 11.61
N ALA A 94 -3.23 -25.19 12.19
CA ALA A 94 -4.19 -24.70 13.16
C ALA A 94 -3.57 -24.67 14.56
N LEU A 95 -4.11 -23.82 15.45
CA LEU A 95 -3.70 -23.79 16.86
C LEU A 95 -3.85 -25.18 17.49
N GLY A 96 -2.81 -25.64 18.19
CA GLY A 96 -2.80 -26.96 18.83
C GLY A 96 -2.39 -28.11 17.91
N GLN A 97 -2.16 -27.87 16.63
CA GLN A 97 -1.58 -28.88 15.75
C GLN A 97 -0.06 -28.92 15.87
N PRO A 98 0.55 -30.12 15.66
CA PRO A 98 2.00 -30.24 15.60
C PRO A 98 2.58 -29.28 14.56
N ALA A 99 3.68 -28.62 14.89
CA ALA A 99 4.41 -27.79 13.94
C ALA A 99 4.88 -28.62 12.75
N LEU A 100 4.78 -28.04 11.54
CA LEU A 100 5.34 -28.65 10.35
C LEU A 100 6.86 -28.79 10.52
N ASP A 101 7.39 -29.97 10.26
CA ASP A 101 8.82 -30.20 10.32
C ASP A 101 9.50 -29.53 9.11
N PHE A 102 10.65 -28.93 9.32
CA PHE A 102 11.45 -28.32 8.29
C PHE A 102 12.93 -28.54 8.59
N THR A 103 13.73 -28.56 7.53
CA THR A 103 15.19 -28.63 7.62
C THR A 103 15.79 -27.43 6.92
N LEU A 104 16.61 -26.68 7.62
CA LEU A 104 17.30 -25.48 7.11
C LEU A 104 18.79 -25.56 7.43
N PRO A 105 19.68 -25.02 6.57
CA PRO A 105 21.09 -24.86 6.91
C PRO A 105 21.24 -23.80 8.00
N ASP A 106 22.12 -24.10 8.98
CA ASP A 106 22.56 -23.12 9.98
C ASP A 106 23.63 -22.17 9.40
N GLN A 107 24.12 -21.22 10.21
CA GLN A 107 25.13 -20.26 9.78
C GLN A 107 26.48 -20.92 9.43
N GLN A 108 26.69 -22.14 9.84
CA GLN A 108 27.90 -22.95 9.53
C GLN A 108 27.67 -23.89 8.34
N GLY A 109 26.45 -23.90 7.78
CA GLY A 109 26.07 -24.77 6.67
C GLY A 109 25.60 -26.17 7.08
N ASN A 110 25.52 -26.47 8.38
CA ASN A 110 24.99 -27.76 8.84
C ASN A 110 23.47 -27.78 8.75
N LEU A 111 22.90 -28.93 8.39
CA LEU A 111 21.47 -29.09 8.32
C LEU A 111 20.86 -29.22 9.71
N PHE A 112 19.96 -28.30 10.05
CA PHE A 112 19.19 -28.30 11.27
C PHE A 112 17.73 -28.65 10.97
N THR A 113 17.19 -29.66 11.64
CA THR A 113 15.80 -30.11 11.49
C THR A 113 15.03 -29.80 12.79
N LEU A 114 13.83 -29.21 12.68
CA LEU A 114 13.01 -28.83 13.83
C LEU A 114 12.70 -30.02 14.74
N SER A 115 12.44 -31.19 14.18
CA SER A 115 12.16 -32.42 14.96
C SER A 115 13.32 -32.86 15.83
N SER A 116 14.55 -32.42 15.58
CA SER A 116 15.70 -32.69 16.46
C SER A 116 15.58 -32.09 17.86
N LEU A 117 14.70 -31.13 18.05
CA LEU A 117 14.37 -30.52 19.34
C LEU A 117 13.28 -31.29 20.12
N LYS A 118 12.67 -32.29 19.51
CA LYS A 118 11.59 -33.06 20.15
C LYS A 118 12.10 -33.75 21.41
N GLY A 119 11.44 -33.52 22.53
CA GLY A 119 11.86 -34.03 23.85
C GLY A 119 12.93 -33.20 24.55
N LYS A 120 13.39 -32.10 23.95
CA LYS A 120 14.29 -31.12 24.58
C LYS A 120 13.47 -29.91 25.09
N ALA A 121 14.17 -28.88 25.55
CA ALA A 121 13.55 -27.60 25.90
C ALA A 121 12.78 -27.00 24.71
N GLY A 122 11.73 -26.20 25.00
CA GLY A 122 10.91 -25.55 23.95
C GLY A 122 11.73 -24.69 22.99
N ALA A 123 11.25 -24.57 21.75
CA ALA A 123 11.83 -23.72 20.72
C ALA A 123 10.97 -22.49 20.47
N VAL A 124 11.59 -21.33 20.30
CA VAL A 124 10.93 -20.09 19.85
C VAL A 124 11.40 -19.82 18.41
N LEU A 125 10.44 -19.80 17.47
CA LEU A 125 10.69 -19.46 16.09
C LEU A 125 10.43 -17.97 15.88
N VAL A 126 11.46 -17.24 15.43
CA VAL A 126 11.35 -15.82 15.09
C VAL A 126 11.46 -15.67 13.59
N PHE A 127 10.38 -15.15 12.99
CA PHE A 127 10.34 -14.84 11.56
C PHE A 127 10.62 -13.37 11.35
N TYR A 128 11.58 -13.05 10.52
CA TYR A 128 11.91 -11.68 10.16
C TYR A 128 12.09 -11.54 8.64
N ARG A 129 11.80 -10.36 8.13
CA ARG A 129 11.76 -10.11 6.69
C ARG A 129 13.09 -9.67 6.10
N GLY A 130 14.05 -9.37 6.93
CA GLY A 130 15.39 -8.89 6.59
C GLY A 130 16.08 -8.29 7.81
N ILE A 131 17.35 -7.99 7.64
CA ILE A 131 18.23 -7.45 8.70
C ILE A 131 18.37 -5.92 8.64
N TRP A 132 17.49 -5.24 7.93
CA TRP A 132 17.44 -3.77 7.85
C TRP A 132 16.48 -3.19 8.86
#